data_f7921668c8dd1b98cd5f1f998f3bd658
#
_entry.id   f7921668c8dd1b98cd5f1f998f3bd658
#
_cell.length_a   1.000
_cell.length_b   1.000
_cell.length_c   1.000
_cell.angle_alpha   90.00
_cell.angle_beta   90.00
_cell.angle_gamma   90.00
#
_symmetry.space_group_name_H-M   'P 1'
#
loop_
_entity.id
_entity.type
_entity.pdbx_description
1 polymer ?
#
loop_
_entity_poly.entity_id
_entity_poly.type
_entity_poly.pdbx_seq_one_letter_code
_entity_poly.pdbx_strand_id
1 'polypeptide(L)'
;MSDSNKALKEKLLSSRKNGFDRVDAAELEQMEAYCKEYMAFLDAGKTERLCAAETVRLAEQAGYKPLVRGQALKAGDKVYVCNRGKSVLLAHIGSKPMSEGAQIAAAHIDSPRLDLKPNPLYEDNELAYFKTHYYGGIRKYQWVTIPMELHGVVALTDGTTVTVNIGGDEGDPKLVITDLLPHLGQEQSKKPLAEGIVGEQLNLLLGSKPIGDDEGSDRVKLAVMQLLNEKYGITEDDFTSAELEAVPAVKATEIGLDRSMIGSYGHDDRVCGYAALKALLDLDKTPAKTAVCVLADKEEILSLIHISEPTRPY
;
A
#
# COMPACT_ATOMS: atom_id res chain seq x y z
N MET A 1 26.17 -14.79 -43.15
CA MET A 1 24.75 -15.03 -43.45
C MET A 1 24.45 -14.33 -44.75
N SER A 2 23.81 -15.00 -45.72
CA SER A 2 23.47 -14.39 -47.01
C SER A 2 22.45 -13.24 -46.77
N ASP A 3 22.47 -12.20 -47.59
CA ASP A 3 21.53 -11.07 -47.54
C ASP A 3 20.07 -11.51 -47.62
N SER A 4 19.84 -12.63 -48.32
CA SER A 4 18.55 -13.32 -48.42
C SER A 4 17.97 -13.76 -47.04
N ASN A 5 18.84 -14.27 -46.12
CA ASN A 5 18.38 -14.75 -44.82
C ASN A 5 18.14 -13.58 -43.85
N LYS A 6 18.82 -12.43 -44.03
CA LYS A 6 18.58 -11.22 -43.25
C LYS A 6 17.23 -10.62 -43.62
N ALA A 7 16.97 -10.45 -44.92
CA ALA A 7 15.66 -9.97 -45.40
C ALA A 7 14.50 -10.90 -45.00
N LEU A 8 14.71 -12.21 -45.00
CA LEU A 8 13.71 -13.16 -44.56
C LEU A 8 13.44 -13.08 -43.04
N LYS A 9 14.48 -12.88 -42.22
CA LYS A 9 14.34 -12.66 -40.78
C LYS A 9 13.58 -11.36 -40.49
N GLU A 10 13.91 -10.29 -41.17
CA GLU A 10 13.22 -8.98 -40.99
C GLU A 10 11.73 -9.05 -41.36
N LYS A 11 11.39 -9.90 -42.37
CA LYS A 11 10.03 -10.11 -42.81
C LYS A 11 9.21 -11.02 -41.89
N LEU A 12 9.83 -12.10 -41.36
CA LEU A 12 9.11 -13.16 -40.66
C LEU A 12 9.21 -13.12 -39.14
N LEU A 13 10.25 -12.51 -38.60
CA LEU A 13 10.48 -12.46 -37.16
C LEU A 13 10.19 -11.07 -36.61
N SER A 14 9.48 -11.04 -35.47
CA SER A 14 9.30 -9.81 -34.73
C SER A 14 10.62 -9.31 -34.19
N SER A 15 11.01 -8.08 -34.51
CA SER A 15 12.14 -7.39 -33.89
C SER A 15 11.67 -6.59 -32.68
N ARG A 16 12.05 -7.02 -31.48
CA ARG A 16 11.81 -6.24 -30.26
C ARG A 16 12.94 -5.25 -30.06
N LYS A 17 12.62 -3.97 -30.14
CA LYS A 17 13.54 -2.90 -29.72
C LYS A 17 13.37 -2.63 -28.23
N ASN A 18 14.43 -2.25 -27.55
CA ASN A 18 14.38 -1.70 -26.20
C ASN A 18 13.43 -0.49 -26.16
N GLY A 19 12.73 -0.28 -25.06
CA GLY A 19 11.82 0.87 -24.88
C GLY A 19 12.57 2.19 -25.03
N PHE A 20 13.75 2.31 -24.46
CA PHE A 20 14.62 3.49 -24.57
C PHE A 20 15.08 3.82 -26.01
N ASP A 21 15.10 2.83 -26.90
CA ASP A 21 15.39 3.06 -28.34
C ASP A 21 14.21 3.64 -29.12
N ARG A 22 13.05 3.80 -28.47
CA ARG A 22 11.78 4.22 -29.10
C ARG A 22 11.28 5.57 -28.64
N VAL A 23 11.81 6.08 -27.54
CA VAL A 23 11.43 7.36 -26.93
C VAL A 23 12.41 8.45 -27.34
N ASP A 24 11.92 9.66 -27.56
CA ASP A 24 12.75 10.83 -27.76
C ASP A 24 13.10 11.50 -26.42
N ALA A 25 13.90 12.58 -26.47
CA ALA A 25 14.36 13.27 -25.26
C ALA A 25 13.20 13.91 -24.47
N ALA A 26 12.15 14.38 -25.14
CA ALA A 26 11.00 14.99 -24.48
C ALA A 26 10.11 13.93 -23.80
N GLU A 27 9.92 12.78 -24.45
CA GLU A 27 9.20 11.64 -23.87
C GLU A 27 9.99 11.07 -22.68
N LEU A 28 11.33 11.03 -22.73
CA LEU A 28 12.16 10.60 -21.61
C LEU A 28 11.99 11.53 -20.40
N GLU A 29 11.99 12.85 -20.60
CA GLU A 29 11.75 13.83 -19.53
C GLU A 29 10.36 13.67 -18.91
N GLN A 30 9.33 13.42 -19.71
CA GLN A 30 7.96 13.15 -19.22
C GLN A 30 7.92 11.84 -18.42
N MET A 31 8.61 10.80 -18.89
CA MET A 31 8.71 9.53 -18.17
C MET A 31 9.38 9.69 -16.80
N GLU A 32 10.49 10.46 -16.74
CA GLU A 32 11.18 10.75 -15.47
C GLU A 32 10.30 11.57 -14.51
N ALA A 33 9.55 12.55 -15.01
CA ALA A 33 8.61 13.32 -14.21
C ALA A 33 7.48 12.42 -13.64
N TYR A 34 6.90 11.57 -14.49
CA TYR A 34 5.91 10.58 -14.07
C TYR A 34 6.44 9.63 -12.98
N CYS A 35 7.68 9.13 -13.14
CA CYS A 35 8.31 8.24 -12.17
C CYS A 35 8.52 8.92 -10.81
N LYS A 36 8.89 10.20 -10.79
CA LYS A 36 9.02 10.98 -9.54
C LYS A 36 7.68 11.17 -8.83
N GLU A 37 6.63 11.51 -9.58
CA GLU A 37 5.28 11.62 -9.04
C GLU A 37 4.78 10.27 -8.50
N TYR A 38 5.04 9.18 -9.22
CA TYR A 38 4.70 7.83 -8.79
C TYR A 38 5.44 7.40 -7.52
N MET A 39 6.74 7.69 -7.40
CA MET A 39 7.48 7.43 -6.15
C MET A 39 6.89 8.20 -4.97
N ALA A 40 6.51 9.47 -5.17
CA ALA A 40 5.85 10.26 -4.13
C ALA A 40 4.50 9.67 -3.72
N PHE A 41 3.71 9.17 -4.69
CA PHE A 41 2.45 8.47 -4.43
C PHE A 41 2.66 7.18 -3.62
N LEU A 42 3.68 6.38 -3.94
CA LEU A 42 4.03 5.17 -3.19
C LEU A 42 4.44 5.48 -1.75
N ASP A 43 5.21 6.55 -1.55
CA ASP A 43 5.64 6.98 -0.22
C ASP A 43 4.50 7.51 0.64
N ALA A 44 3.56 8.25 0.05
CA ALA A 44 2.38 8.75 0.72
C ALA A 44 1.34 7.63 0.98
N GLY A 45 1.23 6.66 0.07
CA GLY A 45 0.19 5.63 0.06
C GLY A 45 0.66 4.27 0.61
N LYS A 46 1.26 4.21 1.78
CA LYS A 46 1.79 2.96 2.37
C LYS A 46 0.72 1.91 2.70
N THR A 47 -0.46 2.34 3.05
CA THR A 47 -1.62 1.46 3.28
C THR A 47 -2.76 1.85 2.34
N GLU A 48 -3.80 1.02 2.18
CA GLU A 48 -4.94 1.37 1.36
C GLU A 48 -5.63 2.65 1.86
N ARG A 49 -5.66 2.87 3.18
CA ARG A 49 -6.22 4.08 3.78
C ARG A 49 -5.42 5.33 3.42
N LEU A 50 -4.10 5.25 3.52
CA LEU A 50 -3.21 6.33 3.11
C LEU A 50 -3.25 6.57 1.60
N CYS A 51 -3.31 5.49 0.80
CA CYS A 51 -3.44 5.55 -0.65
C CYS A 51 -4.76 6.20 -1.08
N ALA A 52 -5.88 5.87 -0.40
CA ALA A 52 -7.17 6.51 -0.64
C ALA A 52 -7.15 8.01 -0.28
N ALA A 53 -6.52 8.37 0.84
CA ALA A 53 -6.38 9.76 1.26
C ALA A 53 -5.52 10.57 0.27
N GLU A 54 -4.40 10.03 -0.18
CA GLU A 54 -3.54 10.67 -1.20
C GLU A 54 -4.27 10.79 -2.54
N THR A 55 -5.02 9.76 -2.95
CA THR A 55 -5.87 9.80 -4.15
C THR A 55 -6.89 10.94 -4.08
N VAL A 56 -7.58 11.09 -2.95
CA VAL A 56 -8.55 12.18 -2.74
C VAL A 56 -7.85 13.54 -2.80
N ARG A 57 -6.70 13.69 -2.14
CA ARG A 57 -5.91 14.92 -2.17
C ARG A 57 -5.54 15.34 -3.61
N LEU A 58 -5.02 14.39 -4.40
CA LEU A 58 -4.66 14.63 -5.81
C LEU A 58 -5.90 14.94 -6.67
N ALA A 59 -7.01 14.25 -6.43
CA ALA A 59 -8.27 14.48 -7.13
C ALA A 59 -8.81 15.88 -6.86
N GLU A 60 -8.81 16.33 -5.60
CA GLU A 60 -9.27 17.69 -5.23
C GLU A 60 -8.40 18.77 -5.86
N GLN A 61 -7.07 18.56 -5.92
CA GLN A 61 -6.17 19.47 -6.65
C GLN A 61 -6.48 19.54 -8.15
N ALA A 62 -6.96 18.43 -8.75
CA ALA A 62 -7.41 18.38 -10.15
C ALA A 62 -8.86 18.85 -10.37
N GLY A 63 -9.51 19.39 -9.32
CA GLY A 63 -10.85 19.98 -9.38
C GLY A 63 -12.00 18.99 -9.19
N TYR A 64 -11.73 17.77 -8.73
CA TYR A 64 -12.78 16.82 -8.34
C TYR A 64 -13.42 17.26 -7.02
N LYS A 65 -14.70 16.93 -6.86
CA LYS A 65 -15.49 17.25 -5.65
C LYS A 65 -16.19 15.99 -5.13
N PRO A 66 -16.43 15.89 -3.81
CA PRO A 66 -17.23 14.80 -3.28
C PRO A 66 -18.60 14.72 -3.97
N LEU A 67 -18.99 13.51 -4.37
CA LEU A 67 -20.32 13.28 -4.92
C LEU A 67 -21.37 13.33 -3.80
N VAL A 68 -22.35 14.22 -3.96
CA VAL A 68 -23.49 14.28 -3.04
C VAL A 68 -24.61 13.40 -3.59
N ARG A 69 -25.15 12.51 -2.75
CA ARG A 69 -26.26 11.62 -3.16
C ARG A 69 -27.47 12.43 -3.63
N GLY A 70 -27.97 12.10 -4.82
CA GLY A 70 -29.11 12.81 -5.45
C GLY A 70 -28.71 14.07 -6.23
N GLN A 71 -27.43 14.43 -6.27
CA GLN A 71 -26.95 15.52 -7.10
C GLN A 71 -27.13 15.19 -8.58
N ALA A 72 -27.71 16.11 -9.35
CA ALA A 72 -27.72 16.02 -10.80
C ALA A 72 -26.33 16.34 -11.35
N LEU A 73 -25.79 15.45 -12.17
CA LEU A 73 -24.48 15.61 -12.82
C LEU A 73 -24.66 16.02 -14.28
N LYS A 74 -23.74 16.83 -14.78
CA LYS A 74 -23.68 17.30 -16.17
C LYS A 74 -22.32 16.99 -16.77
N ALA A 75 -22.25 17.02 -18.09
CA ALA A 75 -21.00 16.84 -18.83
C ALA A 75 -19.90 17.80 -18.34
N GLY A 76 -18.72 17.27 -18.07
CA GLY A 76 -17.58 17.99 -17.53
C GLY A 76 -17.49 18.01 -16.00
N ASP A 77 -18.52 17.57 -15.27
CA ASP A 77 -18.41 17.45 -13.82
C ASP A 77 -17.37 16.40 -13.43
N LYS A 78 -16.53 16.75 -12.46
CA LYS A 78 -15.51 15.89 -11.86
C LYS A 78 -15.91 15.57 -10.42
N VAL A 79 -16.19 14.31 -10.14
CA VAL A 79 -16.68 13.88 -8.83
C VAL A 79 -15.94 12.65 -8.32
N TYR A 80 -15.89 12.49 -6.98
CA TYR A 80 -15.36 11.29 -6.35
C TYR A 80 -16.25 10.81 -5.20
N VAL A 81 -16.12 9.52 -4.90
CA VAL A 81 -16.65 8.88 -3.69
C VAL A 81 -15.51 8.16 -3.00
N CYS A 82 -15.27 8.46 -1.71
CA CYS A 82 -14.37 7.70 -0.86
C CYS A 82 -15.18 6.80 0.05
N ASN A 83 -15.07 5.48 -0.14
CA ASN A 83 -15.81 4.50 0.65
C ASN A 83 -14.98 4.07 1.86
N ARG A 84 -15.48 4.39 3.07
CA ARG A 84 -14.87 4.03 4.37
C ARG A 84 -13.40 4.47 4.52
N GLY A 85 -12.94 5.43 3.73
CA GLY A 85 -11.54 5.86 3.72
C GLY A 85 -10.55 4.83 3.14
N LYS A 86 -11.01 3.82 2.39
CA LYS A 86 -10.18 2.71 1.91
C LYS A 86 -10.29 2.43 0.42
N SER A 87 -11.39 2.81 -0.21
CA SER A 87 -11.60 2.67 -1.65
C SER A 87 -12.06 3.99 -2.23
N VAL A 88 -11.65 4.31 -3.44
CA VAL A 88 -12.00 5.56 -4.10
C VAL A 88 -12.52 5.29 -5.50
N LEU A 89 -13.65 5.91 -5.84
CA LEU A 89 -14.18 5.98 -7.18
C LEU A 89 -14.15 7.43 -7.63
N LEU A 90 -13.53 7.71 -8.77
CA LEU A 90 -13.54 9.03 -9.41
C LEU A 90 -14.28 8.94 -10.75
N ALA A 91 -15.00 9.98 -11.12
CA ALA A 91 -15.65 10.07 -12.41
C ALA A 91 -15.52 11.47 -13.01
N HIS A 92 -15.12 11.53 -14.29
CA HIS A 92 -15.22 12.71 -15.13
C HIS A 92 -16.37 12.50 -16.12
N ILE A 93 -17.47 13.21 -15.92
CA ILE A 93 -18.73 12.99 -16.62
C ILE A 93 -18.59 13.36 -18.11
N GLY A 94 -18.91 12.41 -18.96
CA GLY A 94 -18.82 12.56 -20.41
C GLY A 94 -19.93 13.41 -21.03
N SER A 95 -19.74 13.80 -22.28
CA SER A 95 -20.76 14.52 -23.07
C SER A 95 -21.88 13.62 -23.61
N LYS A 96 -21.63 12.29 -23.68
CA LYS A 96 -22.62 11.30 -24.09
C LYS A 96 -23.34 10.70 -22.88
N PRO A 97 -24.58 10.24 -23.04
CA PRO A 97 -25.33 9.64 -21.95
C PRO A 97 -24.69 8.30 -21.52
N MET A 98 -24.85 7.95 -20.23
CA MET A 98 -24.33 6.69 -19.65
C MET A 98 -24.86 5.43 -20.35
N SER A 99 -26.02 5.51 -21.00
CA SER A 99 -26.58 4.42 -21.81
C SER A 99 -25.70 4.02 -23.01
N GLU A 100 -24.81 4.90 -23.46
CA GLU A 100 -23.80 4.59 -24.48
C GLU A 100 -22.50 3.97 -23.88
N GLY A 101 -22.49 3.72 -22.58
CA GLY A 101 -21.40 3.12 -21.83
C GLY A 101 -20.43 4.15 -21.25
N ALA A 102 -19.53 3.63 -20.39
CA ALA A 102 -18.45 4.38 -19.75
C ALA A 102 -17.10 3.74 -20.09
N GLN A 103 -16.02 4.48 -19.82
CA GLN A 103 -14.64 3.97 -19.85
C GLN A 103 -14.19 3.81 -18.41
N ILE A 104 -13.88 2.58 -17.98
CA ILE A 104 -13.53 2.27 -16.58
C ILE A 104 -12.12 1.72 -16.55
N ALA A 105 -11.25 2.34 -15.74
CA ALA A 105 -9.98 1.78 -15.33
C ALA A 105 -10.08 1.40 -13.85
N ALA A 106 -9.73 0.19 -13.50
CA ALA A 106 -9.82 -0.32 -12.13
C ALA A 106 -8.53 -1.02 -11.73
N ALA A 107 -8.14 -0.83 -10.47
CA ALA A 107 -7.00 -1.48 -9.84
C ALA A 107 -7.25 -1.57 -8.34
N HIS A 108 -6.48 -2.41 -7.63
CA HIS A 108 -6.52 -2.39 -6.16
C HIS A 108 -5.40 -1.54 -5.57
N ILE A 109 -5.58 -1.11 -4.33
CA ILE A 109 -4.63 -0.24 -3.60
C ILE A 109 -4.19 -0.84 -2.26
N ASP A 110 -4.80 -1.93 -1.82
CA ASP A 110 -4.27 -2.76 -0.75
C ASP A 110 -3.05 -3.54 -1.24
N SER A 111 -2.19 -3.90 -0.32
CA SER A 111 -0.98 -4.70 -0.59
C SER A 111 -0.72 -5.60 0.62
N PRO A 112 0.00 -6.73 0.45
CA PRO A 112 0.33 -7.62 1.56
C PRO A 112 1.04 -6.87 2.69
N ARG A 113 0.62 -7.12 3.94
CA ARG A 113 1.10 -6.43 5.13
C ARG A 113 0.95 -7.29 6.39
N LEU A 114 1.24 -6.71 7.55
CA LEU A 114 0.98 -7.34 8.84
C LEU A 114 -0.04 -6.51 9.62
N ASP A 115 -1.23 -7.08 9.84
CA ASP A 115 -2.25 -6.46 10.69
C ASP A 115 -1.99 -6.84 12.16
N LEU A 116 -2.21 -5.89 13.09
CA LEU A 116 -2.17 -6.22 14.52
C LEU A 116 -3.35 -7.12 14.89
N LYS A 117 -3.10 -8.09 15.78
CA LYS A 117 -4.17 -8.90 16.38
C LYS A 117 -5.01 -8.06 17.36
N PRO A 118 -6.26 -8.43 17.69
CA PRO A 118 -7.11 -7.67 18.61
C PRO A 118 -6.54 -7.44 20.01
N ASN A 119 -5.67 -8.34 20.50
CA ASN A 119 -4.93 -8.19 21.74
C ASN A 119 -3.43 -8.32 21.43
N PRO A 120 -2.81 -7.28 20.85
CA PRO A 120 -1.49 -7.42 20.24
C PRO A 120 -0.35 -7.30 21.24
N LEU A 121 -0.51 -6.47 22.28
CA LEU A 121 0.60 -6.09 23.14
C LEU A 121 0.92 -7.14 24.20
N TYR A 122 2.16 -7.59 24.24
CA TYR A 122 2.66 -8.48 25.28
C TYR A 122 4.12 -8.18 25.61
N GLU A 123 4.56 -8.66 26.76
CA GLU A 123 5.96 -8.64 27.18
C GLU A 123 6.50 -10.06 27.27
N ASP A 124 7.71 -10.28 26.81
CA ASP A 124 8.47 -11.51 26.95
C ASP A 124 9.95 -11.20 27.12
N ASN A 125 10.59 -11.77 28.16
CA ASN A 125 12.00 -11.53 28.49
C ASN A 125 12.37 -10.03 28.56
N GLU A 126 11.53 -9.22 29.21
CA GLU A 126 11.70 -7.77 29.34
C GLU A 126 11.74 -7.01 28.01
N LEU A 127 11.08 -7.56 26.99
CA LEU A 127 10.89 -6.93 25.70
C LEU A 127 9.40 -6.84 25.39
N ALA A 128 8.93 -5.67 24.94
CA ALA A 128 7.55 -5.48 24.52
C ALA A 128 7.40 -5.73 23.02
N TYR A 129 6.32 -6.41 22.66
CA TYR A 129 6.02 -6.78 21.29
C TYR A 129 4.56 -6.55 20.92
N PHE A 130 4.30 -6.32 19.63
CA PHE A 130 2.97 -6.48 19.03
C PHE A 130 2.86 -7.81 18.28
N LYS A 131 1.83 -8.60 18.60
CA LYS A 131 1.41 -9.77 17.80
C LYS A 131 0.76 -9.32 16.53
N THR A 132 1.18 -9.94 15.41
CA THR A 132 0.64 -9.65 14.10
C THR A 132 -0.01 -10.86 13.46
N HIS A 133 -0.78 -10.59 12.41
CA HIS A 133 -1.28 -11.56 11.46
C HIS A 133 -1.00 -11.05 10.05
N TYR A 134 -0.43 -11.88 9.17
CA TYR A 134 -0.19 -11.44 7.81
C TYR A 134 -1.49 -11.39 6.99
N TYR A 135 -1.60 -10.33 6.20
CA TYR A 135 -2.68 -10.05 5.27
C TYR A 135 -2.16 -10.28 3.86
N GLY A 136 -2.93 -11.00 3.01
CA GLY A 136 -2.50 -11.37 1.66
C GLY A 136 -1.38 -12.42 1.62
N GLY A 137 -0.80 -12.63 0.48
CA GLY A 137 0.25 -13.61 0.24
C GLY A 137 1.64 -13.04 0.48
N ILE A 138 2.33 -13.42 1.57
CA ILE A 138 3.69 -12.97 1.86
C ILE A 138 4.72 -14.11 1.84
N ARG A 139 5.96 -13.78 1.48
CA ARG A 139 7.13 -14.62 1.74
C ARG A 139 7.74 -14.19 3.08
N LYS A 140 7.38 -14.88 4.16
CA LYS A 140 7.66 -14.49 5.55
C LYS A 140 9.12 -14.11 5.83
N TYR A 141 10.07 -14.79 5.19
CA TYR A 141 11.50 -14.50 5.35
C TYR A 141 11.93 -13.10 4.86
N GLN A 142 11.11 -12.43 4.01
CA GLN A 142 11.40 -11.08 3.52
C GLN A 142 11.00 -10.00 4.54
N TRP A 143 10.26 -10.34 5.59
CA TRP A 143 9.67 -9.42 6.56
C TRP A 143 10.46 -9.31 7.86
N VAL A 144 11.45 -10.17 8.07
CA VAL A 144 12.33 -10.12 9.25
C VAL A 144 13.52 -9.21 8.99
N THR A 145 14.04 -8.58 10.05
CA THR A 145 15.23 -7.71 10.06
C THR A 145 15.16 -6.45 9.19
N ILE A 146 13.99 -6.11 8.65
CA ILE A 146 13.77 -4.85 7.93
C ILE A 146 13.08 -3.83 8.84
N PRO A 147 13.35 -2.52 8.66
CA PRO A 147 12.62 -1.48 9.39
C PRO A 147 11.15 -1.46 8.97
N MET A 148 10.27 -1.36 9.96
CA MET A 148 8.82 -1.34 9.80
C MET A 148 8.26 -0.04 10.38
N GLU A 149 7.14 0.40 9.82
CA GLU A 149 6.30 1.48 10.32
C GLU A 149 4.87 0.97 10.52
N LEU A 150 4.11 1.62 11.40
CA LEU A 150 2.76 1.23 11.77
C LEU A 150 1.80 2.39 11.49
N HIS A 151 0.76 2.11 10.71
CA HIS A 151 -0.28 3.06 10.35
C HIS A 151 -1.67 2.52 10.63
N GLY A 152 -2.63 3.40 10.75
CA GLY A 152 -4.03 3.04 10.80
C GLY A 152 -4.87 3.92 11.68
N VAL A 153 -5.96 3.38 12.19
CA VAL A 153 -6.93 4.09 13.02
C VAL A 153 -7.37 3.23 14.20
N VAL A 154 -7.67 3.89 15.30
CA VAL A 154 -8.22 3.26 16.50
C VAL A 154 -9.50 4.02 16.89
N ALA A 155 -10.61 3.30 17.03
CA ALA A 155 -11.81 3.87 17.64
C ALA A 155 -11.70 3.72 19.15
N LEU A 156 -11.63 4.85 19.87
CA LEU A 156 -11.51 4.86 21.32
C LEU A 156 -12.86 4.54 21.99
N THR A 157 -12.80 4.14 23.24
CA THR A 157 -14.00 3.80 24.03
C THR A 157 -14.99 4.96 24.19
N ASP A 158 -14.54 6.21 24.04
CA ASP A 158 -15.40 7.41 24.05
C ASP A 158 -16.11 7.66 22.70
N GLY A 159 -15.86 6.81 21.69
CA GLY A 159 -16.41 6.91 20.33
C GLY A 159 -15.64 7.82 19.39
N THR A 160 -14.55 8.43 19.82
CA THR A 160 -13.65 9.17 18.93
C THR A 160 -12.74 8.22 18.14
N THR A 161 -12.21 8.69 17.01
CA THR A 161 -11.26 7.92 16.20
C THR A 161 -9.95 8.68 16.12
N VAL A 162 -8.86 8.00 16.44
CA VAL A 162 -7.50 8.57 16.33
C VAL A 162 -6.75 7.89 15.19
N THR A 163 -5.96 8.69 14.47
CA THR A 163 -5.05 8.18 13.45
C THR A 163 -3.69 7.91 14.08
N VAL A 164 -3.17 6.72 13.86
CA VAL A 164 -1.86 6.28 14.35
C VAL A 164 -0.84 6.34 13.21
N ASN A 165 0.30 6.96 13.49
CA ASN A 165 1.48 6.96 12.64
C ASN A 165 2.71 6.79 13.54
N ILE A 166 3.36 5.63 13.45
CA ILE A 166 4.58 5.29 14.18
C ILE A 166 5.63 4.84 13.17
N GLY A 167 6.69 5.60 13.07
CA GLY A 167 7.77 5.27 12.13
C GLY A 167 7.59 5.84 10.72
N GLY A 168 6.50 6.54 10.40
CA GLY A 168 6.27 7.11 9.08
C GLY A 168 6.99 8.43 8.84
N ASP A 169 7.18 9.22 9.88
CA ASP A 169 7.81 10.53 9.76
C ASP A 169 9.35 10.45 9.84
N GLU A 170 10.00 11.49 9.33
CA GLU A 170 11.46 11.61 9.43
C GLU A 170 11.89 11.77 10.88
N GLY A 171 12.86 10.95 11.32
CA GLY A 171 13.32 10.93 12.70
C GLY A 171 12.51 10.04 13.64
N ASP A 172 11.38 9.51 13.22
CA ASP A 172 10.62 8.55 14.02
C ASP A 172 11.40 7.25 14.26
N PRO A 173 11.24 6.62 15.44
CA PRO A 173 11.77 5.28 15.68
C PRO A 173 11.09 4.28 14.75
N LYS A 174 11.85 3.31 14.25
CA LYS A 174 11.31 2.21 13.45
C LYS A 174 11.08 0.99 14.32
N LEU A 175 10.11 0.17 13.92
CA LEU A 175 9.85 -1.15 14.49
C LEU A 175 10.62 -2.20 13.70
N VAL A 176 10.80 -3.40 14.25
CA VAL A 176 11.48 -4.49 13.55
C VAL A 176 10.94 -5.84 14.03
N ILE A 177 10.93 -6.80 13.12
CA ILE A 177 10.76 -8.21 13.46
C ILE A 177 12.16 -8.81 13.57
N THR A 178 12.51 -9.32 14.75
CA THR A 178 13.84 -9.89 15.00
C THR A 178 13.97 -11.28 14.36
N ASP A 179 15.19 -11.68 14.04
CA ASP A 179 15.51 -13.01 13.58
C ASP A 179 16.74 -13.55 14.33
N LEU A 180 16.98 -14.86 14.24
CA LEU A 180 18.08 -15.53 14.89
C LEU A 180 19.38 -15.34 14.09
N LEU A 181 20.46 -15.09 14.80
CA LEU A 181 21.79 -15.13 14.20
C LEU A 181 22.19 -16.59 13.85
N PRO A 182 23.16 -16.81 12.94
CA PRO A 182 23.47 -18.15 12.40
C PRO A 182 23.75 -19.22 13.46
N HIS A 183 24.39 -18.86 14.56
CA HIS A 183 24.74 -19.82 15.62
C HIS A 183 23.53 -20.33 16.39
N LEU A 184 22.47 -19.51 16.53
CA LEU A 184 21.22 -19.88 17.19
C LEU A 184 20.17 -20.40 16.20
N GLY A 185 20.29 -20.06 14.93
CA GLY A 185 19.34 -20.40 13.86
C GLY A 185 19.62 -21.73 13.14
N GLN A 186 20.50 -22.61 13.67
CA GLN A 186 20.89 -23.84 12.98
C GLN A 186 19.70 -24.76 12.65
N GLU A 187 18.76 -24.91 13.58
CA GLU A 187 17.58 -25.76 13.38
C GLU A 187 16.57 -25.08 12.42
N GLN A 188 16.45 -23.76 12.47
CA GLN A 188 15.65 -22.97 11.53
C GLN A 188 16.18 -23.13 10.10
N SER A 189 17.51 -23.09 9.93
CA SER A 189 18.18 -23.19 8.62
C SER A 189 18.02 -24.55 7.94
N LYS A 190 17.67 -25.60 8.67
CA LYS A 190 17.40 -26.96 8.14
C LYS A 190 15.98 -27.10 7.59
N LYS A 191 15.07 -26.18 7.91
CA LYS A 191 13.67 -26.24 7.50
C LYS A 191 13.51 -25.78 6.05
N PRO A 192 12.46 -26.25 5.35
CA PRO A 192 12.06 -25.65 4.08
C PRO A 192 11.86 -24.13 4.23
N LEU A 193 12.17 -23.35 3.19
CA LEU A 193 12.10 -21.89 3.23
C LEU A 193 10.74 -21.37 3.70
N ALA A 194 9.63 -22.06 3.35
CA ALA A 194 8.28 -21.69 3.78
C ALA A 194 8.01 -21.91 5.27
N GLU A 195 8.82 -22.74 5.95
CA GLU A 195 8.66 -23.17 7.34
C GLU A 195 9.75 -22.60 8.25
N GLY A 196 10.82 -22.04 7.68
CA GLY A 196 11.92 -21.44 8.43
C GLY A 196 11.47 -20.30 9.32
N ILE A 197 10.54 -19.49 8.83
CA ILE A 197 9.85 -18.45 9.59
C ILE A 197 8.35 -18.71 9.49
N VAL A 198 7.69 -18.86 10.64
CA VAL A 198 6.24 -19.08 10.71
C VAL A 198 5.50 -17.79 11.02
N GLY A 199 4.22 -17.69 10.61
CA GLY A 199 3.44 -16.47 10.75
C GLY A 199 3.36 -15.95 12.19
N GLU A 200 3.24 -16.86 13.17
CA GLU A 200 3.17 -16.50 14.60
C GLU A 200 4.48 -15.91 15.17
N GLN A 201 5.58 -15.95 14.43
CA GLN A 201 6.86 -15.34 14.81
C GLN A 201 7.04 -13.92 14.25
N LEU A 202 6.12 -13.45 13.40
CA LEU A 202 6.18 -12.11 12.80
C LEU A 202 5.68 -11.04 13.79
N ASN A 203 6.30 -10.97 14.97
CA ASN A 203 5.94 -10.02 16.02
C ASN A 203 6.87 -8.81 16.00
N LEU A 204 6.29 -7.62 16.10
CA LEU A 204 7.02 -6.36 16.05
C LEU A 204 7.62 -6.03 17.42
N LEU A 205 8.93 -5.87 17.48
CA LEU A 205 9.62 -5.39 18.68
C LEU A 205 9.36 -3.88 18.84
N LEU A 206 8.92 -3.50 20.05
CA LEU A 206 8.52 -2.13 20.39
C LEU A 206 9.49 -1.42 21.32
N GLY A 207 10.09 -2.15 22.25
CA GLY A 207 10.99 -1.57 23.23
C GLY A 207 11.49 -2.55 24.29
N SER A 208 12.44 -2.06 25.10
CA SER A 208 13.08 -2.84 26.17
C SER A 208 13.34 -2.02 27.44
N LYS A 209 12.86 -0.76 27.48
CA LYS A 209 13.09 0.12 28.63
C LYS A 209 11.93 0.01 29.62
N PRO A 210 12.13 -0.53 30.83
CA PRO A 210 11.08 -0.66 31.81
C PRO A 210 10.74 0.68 32.46
N ILE A 211 9.51 0.80 32.97
CA ILE A 211 9.07 1.93 33.79
C ILE A 211 9.16 1.57 35.27
N GLY A 212 9.49 2.57 36.10
CA GLY A 212 9.50 2.45 37.56
C GLY A 212 10.60 1.52 38.11
N ASP A 213 10.64 1.43 39.43
CA ASP A 213 11.60 0.62 40.18
C ASP A 213 10.96 -0.65 40.79
N ASP A 214 9.70 -0.95 40.43
CA ASP A 214 8.97 -2.10 40.94
C ASP A 214 9.51 -3.43 40.41
N GLU A 215 9.53 -4.49 41.26
CA GLU A 215 9.93 -5.83 40.87
C GLU A 215 8.81 -6.63 40.17
N GLY A 216 7.80 -5.95 39.61
CA GLY A 216 6.66 -6.58 38.95
C GLY A 216 6.93 -7.06 37.52
N SER A 217 5.99 -7.83 36.97
CA SER A 217 5.94 -8.18 35.53
C SER A 217 5.38 -7.02 34.70
N ASP A 218 5.51 -7.12 33.38
CA ASP A 218 4.90 -6.18 32.41
C ASP A 218 5.38 -4.72 32.48
N ARG A 219 6.57 -4.47 33.01
CA ARG A 219 7.14 -3.12 33.18
C ARG A 219 7.46 -2.44 31.85
N VAL A 220 7.95 -3.18 30.88
CA VAL A 220 8.25 -2.69 29.53
C VAL A 220 6.95 -2.51 28.74
N LYS A 221 6.01 -3.46 28.87
CA LYS A 221 4.66 -3.34 28.32
C LYS A 221 3.98 -2.07 28.83
N LEU A 222 4.04 -1.79 30.11
CA LEU A 222 3.47 -0.59 30.73
C LEU A 222 4.12 0.68 30.18
N ALA A 223 5.46 0.69 30.04
CA ALA A 223 6.18 1.83 29.45
C ALA A 223 5.72 2.12 28.01
N VAL A 224 5.55 1.08 27.18
CA VAL A 224 5.05 1.22 25.82
C VAL A 224 3.60 1.72 25.82
N MET A 225 2.74 1.18 26.68
CA MET A 225 1.35 1.66 26.82
C MET A 225 1.28 3.13 27.25
N GLN A 226 2.16 3.58 28.13
CA GLN A 226 2.23 4.98 28.51
C GLN A 226 2.55 5.88 27.32
N LEU A 227 3.55 5.50 26.49
CA LEU A 227 3.90 6.27 25.29
C LEU A 227 2.74 6.33 24.28
N LEU A 228 2.01 5.23 24.10
CA LEU A 228 0.84 5.19 23.21
C LEU A 228 -0.33 6.03 23.76
N ASN A 229 -0.54 5.97 25.06
CA ASN A 229 -1.58 6.78 25.72
C ASN A 229 -1.23 8.28 25.67
N GLU A 230 0.00 8.66 25.97
CA GLU A 230 0.45 10.08 25.91
C GLU A 230 0.33 10.67 24.51
N LYS A 231 0.64 9.89 23.46
CA LYS A 231 0.60 10.38 22.07
C LYS A 231 -0.78 10.30 21.44
N TYR A 232 -1.56 9.27 21.73
CA TYR A 232 -2.79 8.94 21.01
C TYR A 232 -4.03 8.77 21.89
N GLY A 233 -3.89 8.77 23.21
CA GLY A 233 -4.97 8.50 24.15
C GLY A 233 -5.41 7.01 24.22
N ILE A 234 -4.67 6.10 23.57
CA ILE A 234 -5.01 4.67 23.46
C ILE A 234 -4.79 3.97 24.81
N THR A 235 -5.74 3.13 25.19
CA THR A 235 -5.63 2.13 26.26
C THR A 235 -5.55 0.73 25.65
N GLU A 236 -5.25 -0.29 26.46
CA GLU A 236 -5.14 -1.67 25.97
C GLU A 236 -6.48 -2.18 25.38
N ASP A 237 -7.62 -1.78 25.95
CA ASP A 237 -8.94 -2.16 25.49
C ASP A 237 -9.27 -1.62 24.08
N ASP A 238 -8.71 -0.47 23.72
CA ASP A 238 -8.96 0.17 22.43
C ASP A 238 -8.36 -0.60 21.24
N PHE A 239 -7.40 -1.51 21.49
CA PHE A 239 -6.87 -2.36 20.41
C PHE A 239 -7.91 -3.30 19.81
N THR A 240 -8.96 -3.62 20.52
CA THR A 240 -10.04 -4.51 20.01
C THR A 240 -10.78 -3.90 18.81
N SER A 241 -10.78 -2.58 18.69
CA SER A 241 -11.39 -1.81 17.59
C SER A 241 -10.36 -1.17 16.65
N ALA A 242 -9.07 -1.51 16.82
CA ALA A 242 -8.00 -0.96 16.02
C ALA A 242 -7.89 -1.62 14.64
N GLU A 243 -7.69 -0.80 13.62
CA GLU A 243 -7.17 -1.22 12.32
C GLU A 243 -5.75 -0.66 12.20
N LEU A 244 -4.75 -1.44 12.62
CA LEU A 244 -3.35 -1.05 12.62
C LEU A 244 -2.53 -2.01 11.77
N GLU A 245 -1.82 -1.45 10.82
CA GLU A 245 -1.13 -2.12 9.72
C GLU A 245 0.36 -1.80 9.77
N ALA A 246 1.19 -2.82 9.88
CA ALA A 246 2.63 -2.69 9.82
C ALA A 246 3.13 -2.99 8.41
N VAL A 247 3.91 -2.06 7.87
CA VAL A 247 4.44 -2.09 6.51
C VAL A 247 5.94 -1.76 6.51
N PRO A 248 6.70 -2.12 5.47
CA PRO A 248 8.11 -1.75 5.36
C PRO A 248 8.33 -0.23 5.38
N ALA A 249 9.18 0.23 6.29
CA ALA A 249 9.53 1.64 6.49
C ALA A 249 10.62 2.10 5.51
N VAL A 250 10.47 1.75 4.24
CA VAL A 250 11.42 2.12 3.17
C VAL A 250 10.74 3.06 2.19
N LYS A 251 11.45 4.10 1.77
CA LYS A 251 10.97 5.01 0.73
C LYS A 251 11.18 4.40 -0.66
N ALA A 252 10.31 4.79 -1.59
CA ALA A 252 10.52 4.52 -3.00
C ALA A 252 11.86 5.10 -3.44
N THR A 253 12.64 4.33 -4.18
CA THR A 253 13.99 4.71 -4.57
C THR A 253 14.32 4.23 -5.98
N GLU A 254 15.21 4.94 -6.63
CA GLU A 254 15.74 4.53 -7.93
C GLU A 254 16.70 3.35 -7.76
N ILE A 255 16.56 2.34 -8.60
CA ILE A 255 17.35 1.11 -8.61
C ILE A 255 18.15 1.02 -9.90
N GLY A 256 19.37 0.48 -9.78
CA GLY A 256 20.36 0.34 -10.86
C GLY A 256 21.31 1.53 -10.90
N LEU A 257 22.50 1.31 -11.47
CA LEU A 257 23.49 2.38 -11.63
C LEU A 257 23.01 3.47 -12.59
N ASP A 258 22.16 3.11 -13.53
CA ASP A 258 21.52 3.98 -14.52
C ASP A 258 20.19 4.58 -14.03
N ARG A 259 19.74 4.21 -12.80
CA ARG A 259 18.50 4.68 -12.16
C ARG A 259 17.23 4.41 -12.98
N SER A 260 17.25 3.35 -13.81
CA SER A 260 16.17 3.04 -14.75
C SER A 260 14.99 2.27 -14.16
N MET A 261 15.05 1.92 -12.88
CA MET A 261 14.01 1.15 -12.18
C MET A 261 13.60 1.83 -10.86
N ILE A 262 12.39 1.57 -10.41
CA ILE A 262 11.90 2.02 -9.12
C ILE A 262 11.76 0.81 -8.19
N GLY A 263 12.37 0.88 -7.01
CA GLY A 263 12.18 -0.06 -5.93
C GLY A 263 11.32 0.53 -4.84
N SER A 264 10.25 -0.16 -4.45
CA SER A 264 9.36 0.25 -3.37
C SER A 264 8.54 -0.93 -2.85
N TYR A 265 7.93 -0.75 -1.70
CA TYR A 265 6.83 -1.58 -1.22
C TYR A 265 5.52 -1.16 -1.94
N GLY A 266 4.67 -2.14 -2.24
CA GLY A 266 3.30 -1.89 -2.71
C GLY A 266 3.16 -1.61 -4.22
N HIS A 267 4.11 -2.04 -5.06
CA HIS A 267 3.95 -1.96 -6.51
C HIS A 267 2.73 -2.73 -7.01
N ASP A 268 2.44 -3.87 -6.41
CA ASP A 268 1.24 -4.65 -6.62
C ASP A 268 0.14 -4.14 -5.67
N ASP A 269 -0.95 -3.52 -6.15
CA ASP A 269 -1.16 -3.14 -7.56
C ASP A 269 -1.17 -1.61 -7.74
N ARG A 270 -0.47 -0.87 -6.87
CA ARG A 270 -0.44 0.61 -6.95
C ARG A 270 0.21 1.12 -8.24
N VAL A 271 0.94 0.29 -8.96
CA VAL A 271 1.46 0.67 -10.29
C VAL A 271 0.31 0.84 -11.29
N CYS A 272 -0.66 -0.08 -11.30
CA CYS A 272 -1.88 0.07 -12.11
C CYS A 272 -2.80 1.13 -11.52
N GLY A 273 -2.93 1.18 -10.18
CA GLY A 273 -3.75 2.19 -9.48
C GLY A 273 -3.34 3.61 -9.80
N TYR A 274 -2.04 3.91 -9.71
CA TYR A 274 -1.52 5.24 -10.06
C TYR A 274 -1.67 5.55 -11.54
N ALA A 275 -1.41 4.57 -12.42
CA ALA A 275 -1.59 4.76 -13.86
C ALA A 275 -3.06 5.07 -14.23
N ALA A 276 -4.01 4.35 -13.63
CA ALA A 276 -5.44 4.60 -13.81
C ALA A 276 -5.87 5.98 -13.28
N LEU A 277 -5.38 6.35 -12.09
CA LEU A 277 -5.63 7.65 -11.47
C LEU A 277 -5.05 8.77 -12.35
N LYS A 278 -3.77 8.71 -12.68
CA LYS A 278 -3.07 9.73 -13.46
C LYS A 278 -3.72 9.93 -14.84
N ALA A 279 -4.07 8.84 -15.52
CA ALA A 279 -4.79 8.91 -16.80
C ALA A 279 -6.11 9.68 -16.70
N LEU A 280 -6.83 9.57 -15.57
CA LEU A 280 -8.07 10.31 -15.36
C LEU A 280 -7.81 11.77 -14.96
N LEU A 281 -6.81 12.04 -14.12
CA LEU A 281 -6.47 13.39 -13.67
C LEU A 281 -5.95 14.26 -14.81
N ASP A 282 -5.22 13.67 -15.76
CA ASP A 282 -4.65 14.37 -16.93
C ASP A 282 -5.70 14.68 -18.04
N LEU A 283 -6.95 14.25 -17.85
CA LEU A 283 -8.04 14.62 -18.78
C LEU A 283 -8.42 16.09 -18.59
N ASP A 284 -7.85 16.96 -19.39
CA ASP A 284 -8.11 18.40 -19.41
C ASP A 284 -9.45 18.79 -20.08
N LYS A 285 -9.96 17.92 -20.97
CA LYS A 285 -11.23 18.13 -21.71
C LYS A 285 -12.30 17.15 -21.28
N THR A 286 -13.55 17.58 -21.36
CA THR A 286 -14.70 16.71 -21.16
C THR A 286 -14.64 15.51 -22.11
N PRO A 287 -14.57 14.28 -21.61
CA PRO A 287 -14.50 13.09 -22.46
C PRO A 287 -15.84 12.85 -23.18
N ALA A 288 -15.82 12.12 -24.29
CA ALA A 288 -17.05 11.73 -24.98
C ALA A 288 -17.90 10.79 -24.12
N LYS A 289 -17.30 9.71 -23.60
CA LYS A 289 -17.91 8.82 -22.62
C LYS A 289 -17.43 9.19 -21.22
N THR A 290 -18.26 8.99 -20.22
CA THR A 290 -17.83 9.15 -18.82
C THR A 290 -16.61 8.27 -18.54
N ALA A 291 -15.53 8.88 -18.05
CA ALA A 291 -14.33 8.19 -17.64
C ALA A 291 -14.38 7.97 -16.12
N VAL A 292 -14.09 6.76 -15.71
CA VAL A 292 -14.16 6.32 -14.29
C VAL A 292 -12.86 5.66 -13.90
N CYS A 293 -12.32 6.01 -12.74
CA CYS A 293 -11.24 5.29 -12.07
C CYS A 293 -11.80 4.67 -10.79
N VAL A 294 -11.54 3.37 -10.59
CA VAL A 294 -11.91 2.63 -9.39
C VAL A 294 -10.66 2.10 -8.74
N LEU A 295 -10.39 2.55 -7.51
CA LEU A 295 -9.31 2.08 -6.67
C LEU A 295 -9.92 1.30 -5.50
N ALA A 296 -9.75 -0.02 -5.52
CA ALA A 296 -10.42 -0.95 -4.62
C ALA A 296 -9.54 -1.40 -3.47
N ASP A 297 -10.16 -1.78 -2.35
CA ASP A 297 -9.54 -2.44 -1.19
C ASP A 297 -9.94 -3.92 -1.16
N LYS A 298 -9.15 -4.77 -0.48
CA LYS A 298 -9.44 -6.19 -0.18
C LYS A 298 -9.27 -7.17 -1.37
N GLU A 299 -8.48 -6.81 -2.38
CA GLU A 299 -8.16 -7.73 -3.47
C GLU A 299 -7.21 -8.84 -2.98
N GLU A 300 -6.19 -8.52 -2.21
CA GLU A 300 -5.12 -9.43 -1.75
C GLU A 300 -5.61 -10.63 -0.91
N ILE A 301 -6.82 -10.56 -0.40
CA ILE A 301 -7.51 -11.67 0.27
C ILE A 301 -8.65 -12.26 -0.57
N LEU A 302 -8.68 -11.96 -1.86
CA LEU A 302 -9.67 -12.43 -2.83
C LEU A 302 -11.12 -12.04 -2.47
N SER A 303 -11.32 -10.99 -1.69
CA SER A 303 -12.65 -10.51 -1.32
C SER A 303 -13.42 -9.92 -2.49
N LEU A 304 -12.73 -9.52 -3.57
CA LEU A 304 -13.34 -8.99 -4.79
C LEU A 304 -13.71 -10.07 -5.81
N ILE A 305 -13.35 -11.31 -5.61
CA ILE A 305 -13.58 -12.41 -6.58
C ILE A 305 -15.06 -12.59 -6.89
N HIS A 306 -15.93 -12.39 -5.89
CA HIS A 306 -17.39 -12.49 -6.06
C HIS A 306 -18.01 -11.27 -6.75
N ILE A 307 -17.28 -10.19 -6.88
CA ILE A 307 -17.74 -8.95 -7.52
C ILE A 307 -17.19 -8.84 -8.94
N SER A 308 -15.94 -9.24 -9.15
CA SER A 308 -15.23 -9.06 -10.42
C SER A 308 -15.31 -10.23 -11.39
N GLU A 309 -15.60 -11.45 -10.92
CA GLU A 309 -15.67 -12.66 -11.76
C GLU A 309 -16.95 -13.48 -11.54
N PRO A 310 -18.15 -12.94 -11.80
CA PRO A 310 -19.40 -13.70 -11.62
C PRO A 310 -19.58 -14.84 -12.64
N THR A 311 -18.67 -15.03 -13.58
CA THR A 311 -18.89 -15.87 -14.76
C THR A 311 -17.76 -16.81 -15.14
N ARG A 312 -16.80 -17.14 -14.28
CA ARG A 312 -15.93 -18.28 -14.56
C ARG A 312 -16.72 -19.57 -14.39
N PRO A 313 -17.11 -20.27 -15.47
CA PRO A 313 -17.60 -21.64 -15.33
C PRO A 313 -16.45 -22.51 -14.84
N TYR A 314 -16.66 -23.23 -13.78
CA TYR A 314 -15.75 -24.28 -13.31
C TYR A 314 -15.67 -25.42 -14.32
#